data_97ef6cf0fa44d3233db387f1f0031e5a
#
_entry.id   97ef6cf0fa44d3233db387f1f0031e5a
#
_cell.length_a   1.000
_cell.length_b   1.000
_cell.length_c   1.000
_cell.angle_alpha   90.00
_cell.angle_beta   90.00
_cell.angle_gamma   90.00
#
_symmetry.space_group_name_H-M   'P 1'
#
loop_
_entity.id
_entity.type
_entity.pdbx_description
1 polymer ?
#
loop_
_entity_poly.entity_id
_entity_poly.type
_entity_poly.pdbx_seq_one_letter_code
_entity_poly.pdbx_strand_id
1 'polypeptide(L)'
;MKKTILLSFMTILLIPTARSQVLIALLFGEKLNSPNIEFGLNVGGNLTTLTNYPEAKYETGLNLGLFFNFKLSDHFYLHPELLFMNQVGSKGINNRDLPNPEFQHETLETWVESNYFTLVFLPRYKLTNQLYFEAGLYGSYLLTADDYFLIKPESDSELQYKIQAKPRMHNWDAGAQVGLGYKFGKGEGMNLSLRYSHGFVNTLLNKDLDPEKNRGFHVQVGIPIGVGKDNVQKEVEKIER
;
A
#
# COMPACT_ATOMS: atom_id res chain seq x y z
N MET A 1 3.46 -32.13 14.66
CA MET A 1 2.86 -31.17 15.57
C MET A 1 3.03 -29.68 15.11
N LYS A 2 4.24 -29.19 14.76
CA LYS A 2 4.43 -27.77 14.33
C LYS A 2 3.66 -27.37 13.07
N LYS A 3 3.54 -28.24 12.07
CA LYS A 3 2.80 -27.97 10.81
C LYS A 3 1.28 -27.94 11.01
N THR A 4 0.74 -28.74 11.92
CA THR A 4 -0.69 -28.78 12.24
C THR A 4 -1.13 -27.53 13.00
N ILE A 5 -0.27 -26.99 13.88
CA ILE A 5 -0.52 -25.76 14.63
C ILE A 5 -0.51 -24.54 13.68
N LEU A 6 0.40 -24.51 12.70
CA LEU A 6 0.48 -23.44 11.72
C LEU A 6 -0.76 -23.43 10.80
N LEU A 7 -1.24 -24.62 10.39
CA LEU A 7 -2.46 -24.75 9.58
C LEU A 7 -3.72 -24.34 10.35
N SER A 8 -3.81 -24.68 11.65
CA SER A 8 -4.91 -24.26 12.53
C SER A 8 -4.91 -22.77 12.78
N PHE A 9 -3.73 -22.14 12.91
CA PHE A 9 -3.60 -20.70 13.11
C PHE A 9 -3.99 -19.94 11.84
N MET A 10 -3.65 -20.47 10.66
CA MET A 10 -4.02 -19.90 9.37
C MET A 10 -5.52 -20.00 9.07
N THR A 11 -6.20 -21.08 9.52
CA THR A 11 -7.65 -21.21 9.39
C THR A 11 -8.42 -20.27 10.34
N ILE A 12 -7.90 -19.98 11.53
CA ILE A 12 -8.53 -19.05 12.50
C ILE A 12 -8.43 -17.60 12.01
N LEU A 13 -7.37 -17.22 11.28
CA LEU A 13 -7.20 -15.89 10.69
C LEU A 13 -8.14 -15.63 9.49
N LEU A 14 -8.63 -16.67 8.83
CA LEU A 14 -9.52 -16.55 7.66
C LEU A 14 -11.00 -16.40 8.01
N ILE A 15 -11.42 -16.78 9.22
CA ILE A 15 -12.84 -16.78 9.62
C ILE A 15 -13.43 -15.37 9.85
N PRO A 16 -12.74 -14.40 10.48
CA PRO A 16 -13.31 -13.06 10.66
C PRO A 16 -13.28 -12.20 9.38
N THR A 17 -12.35 -12.45 8.46
CA THR A 17 -12.27 -11.71 7.20
C THR A 17 -13.40 -12.05 6.24
N ALA A 18 -13.87 -13.30 6.23
CA ALA A 18 -15.00 -13.72 5.39
C ALA A 18 -16.32 -13.03 5.78
N ARG A 19 -16.55 -12.77 7.07
CA ARG A 19 -17.76 -12.10 7.53
C ARG A 19 -17.76 -10.60 7.21
N SER A 20 -16.63 -9.92 7.30
CA SER A 20 -16.54 -8.50 6.94
C SER A 20 -16.60 -8.28 5.43
N GLN A 21 -16.03 -9.16 4.63
CA GLN A 21 -16.14 -9.15 3.17
C GLN A 21 -17.59 -9.40 2.71
N VAL A 22 -18.29 -10.33 3.37
CA VAL A 22 -19.71 -10.58 3.11
C VAL A 22 -20.57 -9.37 3.51
N LEU A 23 -20.28 -8.70 4.63
CA LEU A 23 -20.99 -7.48 5.04
C LEU A 23 -20.75 -6.31 4.05
N ILE A 24 -19.53 -6.08 3.62
CA ILE A 24 -19.20 -5.06 2.62
C ILE A 24 -19.83 -5.42 1.27
N ALA A 25 -19.79 -6.69 0.84
CA ALA A 25 -20.45 -7.16 -0.36
C ALA A 25 -21.99 -7.03 -0.29
N LEU A 26 -22.58 -7.29 0.87
CA LEU A 26 -24.02 -7.14 1.11
C LEU A 26 -24.48 -5.68 1.14
N LEU A 27 -23.68 -4.80 1.77
CA LEU A 27 -24.03 -3.39 1.91
C LEU A 27 -23.76 -2.58 0.64
N PHE A 28 -22.75 -2.92 -0.12
CA PHE A 28 -22.27 -2.11 -1.24
C PHE A 28 -22.11 -2.86 -2.56
N GLY A 29 -21.96 -4.20 -2.53
CA GLY A 29 -21.57 -4.99 -3.71
C GLY A 29 -22.55 -4.88 -4.88
N GLU A 30 -23.87 -4.90 -4.62
CA GLU A 30 -24.88 -4.81 -5.68
C GLU A 30 -25.09 -3.38 -6.20
N LYS A 31 -24.82 -2.38 -5.36
CA LYS A 31 -25.01 -0.96 -5.72
C LYS A 31 -23.79 -0.32 -6.34
N LEU A 32 -22.59 -0.84 -6.03
CA LEU A 32 -21.32 -0.27 -6.47
C LEU A 32 -20.72 -0.96 -7.70
N ASN A 33 -21.19 -2.17 -8.05
CA ASN A 33 -20.79 -2.86 -9.28
C ASN A 33 -21.85 -2.70 -10.37
N SER A 34 -21.38 -2.42 -11.55
CA SER A 34 -22.17 -2.37 -12.78
C SER A 34 -21.31 -2.88 -13.94
N PRO A 35 -21.85 -3.10 -15.14
CA PRO A 35 -21.04 -3.50 -16.30
C PRO A 35 -19.84 -2.57 -16.59
N ASN A 36 -19.92 -1.32 -16.13
CA ASN A 36 -18.88 -0.31 -16.34
C ASN A 36 -18.12 0.08 -15.05
N ILE A 37 -18.48 -0.45 -13.88
CA ILE A 37 -17.86 -0.12 -12.61
C ILE A 37 -17.57 -1.41 -11.85
N GLU A 38 -16.31 -1.61 -11.51
CA GLU A 38 -15.86 -2.68 -10.63
C GLU A 38 -15.33 -2.05 -9.33
N PHE A 39 -15.75 -2.59 -8.20
CA PHE A 39 -15.33 -2.21 -6.87
C PHE A 39 -14.60 -3.36 -6.19
N GLY A 40 -13.58 -3.06 -5.38
CA GLY A 40 -12.84 -4.10 -4.66
C GLY A 40 -11.93 -3.58 -3.55
N LEU A 41 -11.24 -4.54 -2.93
CA LEU A 41 -10.23 -4.32 -1.90
C LEU A 41 -8.83 -4.36 -2.51
N ASN A 42 -7.97 -3.44 -2.08
CA ASN A 42 -6.53 -3.46 -2.33
C ASN A 42 -5.79 -3.88 -1.08
N VAL A 43 -4.89 -4.85 -1.22
CA VAL A 43 -3.92 -5.25 -0.20
C VAL A 43 -2.56 -5.36 -0.86
N GLY A 44 -1.52 -4.82 -0.24
CA GLY A 44 -0.20 -4.87 -0.84
C GLY A 44 0.95 -4.65 0.11
N GLY A 45 2.15 -4.83 -0.44
CA GLY A 45 3.42 -4.53 0.20
C GLY A 45 4.14 -3.40 -0.51
N ASN A 46 4.82 -2.58 0.27
CA ASN A 46 5.63 -1.47 -0.17
C ASN A 46 7.11 -1.75 0.11
N LEU A 47 7.98 -1.37 -0.82
CA LEU A 47 9.43 -1.29 -0.63
C LEU A 47 9.83 0.15 -0.95
N THR A 48 9.99 0.98 0.08
CA THR A 48 10.16 2.42 -0.09
C THR A 48 11.45 2.93 0.52
N THR A 49 11.91 4.07 0.05
CA THR A 49 13.08 4.77 0.57
C THR A 49 12.90 6.27 0.36
N LEU A 50 13.77 7.06 0.99
CA LEU A 50 13.85 8.51 0.82
C LEU A 50 14.95 8.89 -0.17
N THR A 51 14.76 10.00 -0.89
CA THR A 51 15.82 10.58 -1.73
C THR A 51 16.85 11.32 -0.87
N ASN A 52 18.02 11.63 -1.48
CA ASN A 52 19.09 12.44 -0.89
C ASN A 52 19.85 11.82 0.29
N TYR A 53 19.68 10.53 0.51
CA TYR A 53 20.51 9.75 1.42
C TYR A 53 21.25 8.67 0.65
N PRO A 54 22.58 8.82 0.41
CA PRO A 54 23.35 7.83 -0.36
C PRO A 54 23.33 6.42 0.26
N GLU A 55 23.24 6.35 1.58
CA GLU A 55 23.22 5.09 2.34
C GLU A 55 21.80 4.57 2.64
N ALA A 56 20.76 5.28 2.19
CA ALA A 56 19.39 4.89 2.43
C ALA A 56 19.08 3.54 1.79
N LYS A 57 18.51 2.65 2.61
CA LYS A 57 18.02 1.34 2.22
C LYS A 57 16.50 1.34 2.16
N TYR A 58 15.96 0.41 1.41
CA TYR A 58 14.52 0.20 1.35
C TYR A 58 13.97 -0.31 2.67
N GLU A 59 12.84 0.27 3.09
CA GLU A 59 12.02 -0.20 4.18
C GLU A 59 10.76 -0.85 3.65
N THR A 60 10.32 -1.91 4.33
CA THR A 60 9.09 -2.62 4.00
C THR A 60 7.90 -1.97 4.67
N GLY A 61 6.77 -1.94 3.98
CA GLY A 61 5.51 -1.44 4.53
C GLY A 61 4.33 -2.20 3.95
N LEU A 62 3.16 -1.94 4.49
CA LEU A 62 1.90 -2.50 4.00
C LEU A 62 1.02 -1.39 3.46
N ASN A 63 0.16 -1.74 2.50
CA ASN A 63 -0.94 -0.89 2.09
C ASN A 63 -2.25 -1.67 2.08
N LEU A 64 -3.33 -0.96 2.46
CA LEU A 64 -4.68 -1.51 2.51
C LEU A 64 -5.68 -0.43 2.13
N GLY A 65 -6.62 -0.78 1.25
CA GLY A 65 -7.61 0.17 0.81
C GLY A 65 -8.70 -0.41 -0.06
N LEU A 66 -9.37 0.48 -0.76
CA LEU A 66 -10.43 0.19 -1.72
C LEU A 66 -10.01 0.67 -3.10
N PHE A 67 -10.54 0.05 -4.13
CA PHE A 67 -10.40 0.52 -5.49
C PHE A 67 -11.72 0.51 -6.24
N PHE A 68 -11.78 1.35 -7.26
CA PHE A 68 -12.79 1.30 -8.30
C PHE A 68 -12.11 1.17 -9.66
N ASN A 69 -12.74 0.46 -10.59
CA ASN A 69 -12.39 0.48 -12.00
C ASN A 69 -13.58 1.02 -12.78
N PHE A 70 -13.44 2.19 -13.36
CA PHE A 70 -14.45 2.75 -14.27
C PHE A 70 -14.05 2.46 -15.71
N LYS A 71 -14.85 1.67 -16.40
CA LYS A 71 -14.64 1.40 -17.83
C LYS A 71 -15.02 2.62 -18.65
N LEU A 72 -14.05 3.28 -19.27
CA LEU A 72 -14.27 4.44 -20.14
C LEU A 72 -14.41 3.98 -21.62
N SER A 73 -13.65 2.94 -22.00
CA SER A 73 -13.74 2.28 -23.30
C SER A 73 -13.25 0.83 -23.17
N ASP A 74 -13.15 0.09 -24.27
CA ASP A 74 -12.67 -1.29 -24.24
C ASP A 74 -11.20 -1.42 -23.83
N HIS A 75 -10.41 -0.36 -24.02
CA HIS A 75 -9.00 -0.33 -23.70
C HIS A 75 -8.64 0.63 -22.55
N PHE A 76 -9.49 1.60 -22.23
CA PHE A 76 -9.23 2.59 -21.23
C PHE A 76 -10.12 2.43 -20.00
N TYR A 77 -9.48 2.45 -18.83
CA TYR A 77 -10.12 2.44 -17.53
C TYR A 77 -9.56 3.57 -16.68
N LEU A 78 -10.36 4.13 -15.80
CA LEU A 78 -9.91 4.97 -14.70
C LEU A 78 -9.93 4.14 -13.42
N HIS A 79 -8.81 4.08 -12.71
CA HIS A 79 -8.64 3.30 -11.49
C HIS A 79 -8.29 4.21 -10.30
N PRO A 80 -9.28 4.85 -9.66
CA PRO A 80 -9.05 5.50 -8.38
C PRO A 80 -8.94 4.48 -7.25
N GLU A 81 -8.04 4.77 -6.31
CA GLU A 81 -7.85 4.01 -5.09
C GLU A 81 -7.92 4.91 -3.86
N LEU A 82 -8.41 4.35 -2.78
CA LEU A 82 -8.47 4.95 -1.45
C LEU A 82 -7.72 4.04 -0.50
N LEU A 83 -6.50 4.39 -0.14
CA LEU A 83 -5.69 3.62 0.79
C LEU A 83 -5.82 4.24 2.19
N PHE A 84 -6.45 3.50 3.09
CA PHE A 84 -6.61 3.91 4.50
C PHE A 84 -5.32 3.72 5.29
N MET A 85 -4.47 2.82 4.85
CA MET A 85 -3.14 2.55 5.35
C MET A 85 -2.19 2.46 4.15
N ASN A 86 -1.18 3.29 4.15
CA ASN A 86 -0.10 3.27 3.19
C ASN A 86 1.20 3.56 3.93
N GLN A 87 1.85 2.50 4.39
CA GLN A 87 3.10 2.58 5.13
C GLN A 87 4.26 2.73 4.17
N VAL A 88 5.05 3.77 4.36
CA VAL A 88 6.27 4.05 3.63
C VAL A 88 7.38 4.38 4.62
N GLY A 89 8.61 4.15 4.23
CA GLY A 89 9.73 4.40 5.12
C GLY A 89 11.08 4.30 4.42
N SER A 90 12.13 4.44 5.22
CA SER A 90 13.52 4.29 4.78
C SER A 90 14.41 3.92 5.94
N LYS A 91 15.38 3.03 5.72
CA LYS A 91 16.47 2.70 6.66
C LYS A 91 17.75 3.43 6.32
N GLY A 92 18.68 3.48 7.29
CA GLY A 92 20.01 4.05 7.10
C GLY A 92 19.99 5.57 6.94
N ILE A 93 19.12 6.25 7.69
CA ILE A 93 18.99 7.70 7.66
C ILE A 93 19.80 8.29 8.82
N ASN A 94 21.05 8.69 8.54
CA ASN A 94 22.01 9.06 9.56
C ASN A 94 21.94 10.53 10.02
N ASN A 95 21.03 11.35 9.47
CA ASN A 95 20.88 12.77 9.84
C ASN A 95 19.73 13.03 10.81
N ARG A 96 19.24 12.01 11.47
CA ARG A 96 18.23 12.14 12.53
C ARG A 96 18.92 12.22 13.88
N ASP A 97 18.68 13.32 14.60
CA ASP A 97 19.27 13.52 15.92
C ASP A 97 18.49 12.77 16.97
N LEU A 98 19.20 11.99 17.77
CA LEU A 98 18.68 11.45 19.02
C LEU A 98 18.52 12.57 20.06
N PRO A 99 17.47 12.53 20.89
CA PRO A 99 17.27 13.48 21.97
C PRO A 99 18.39 13.47 23.00
N ASN A 100 19.08 12.34 23.17
CA ASN A 100 20.24 12.20 24.03
C ASN A 100 21.51 12.01 23.18
N PRO A 101 22.40 13.02 23.08
CA PRO A 101 23.63 12.95 22.30
C PRO A 101 24.60 11.85 22.74
N GLU A 102 24.51 11.39 24.00
CA GLU A 102 25.40 10.34 24.54
C GLU A 102 25.24 9.01 23.76
N PHE A 103 24.04 8.71 23.26
CA PHE A 103 23.78 7.48 22.52
C PHE A 103 24.04 7.59 21.01
N GLN A 104 24.40 8.75 20.50
CA GLN A 104 24.56 8.97 19.07
C GLN A 104 25.72 8.14 18.46
N HIS A 105 26.76 7.88 19.26
CA HIS A 105 27.90 7.04 18.86
C HIS A 105 27.62 5.53 18.96
N GLU A 106 26.58 5.15 19.66
CA GLU A 106 26.17 3.75 19.90
C GLU A 106 25.04 3.30 18.97
N THR A 107 24.58 4.18 18.08
CA THR A 107 23.47 3.90 17.16
C THR A 107 23.94 2.96 16.06
N LEU A 108 23.30 1.79 15.98
CA LEU A 108 23.57 0.75 14.98
C LEU A 108 22.78 0.98 13.68
N GLU A 109 21.51 1.33 13.81
CA GLU A 109 20.61 1.51 12.67
C GLU A 109 19.56 2.57 13.00
N THR A 110 19.23 3.36 12.00
CA THR A 110 18.15 4.35 12.06
C THR A 110 17.17 4.10 10.90
N TRP A 111 15.88 4.21 11.18
CA TRP A 111 14.87 4.17 10.11
C TRP A 111 13.68 5.06 10.45
N VAL A 112 12.97 5.47 9.43
CA VAL A 112 11.72 6.22 9.54
C VAL A 112 10.58 5.39 8.97
N GLU A 113 9.45 5.41 9.66
CA GLU A 113 8.19 4.84 9.20
C GLU A 113 7.12 5.93 9.20
N SER A 114 6.41 6.04 8.11
CA SER A 114 5.31 6.98 7.95
C SER A 114 4.08 6.23 7.45
N ASN A 115 2.92 6.54 8.00
CA ASN A 115 1.66 5.99 7.53
C ASN A 115 0.78 7.11 6.98
N TYR A 116 0.31 6.93 5.76
CA TYR A 116 -0.50 7.90 5.03
C TYR A 116 -1.89 7.36 4.71
N PHE A 117 -2.86 8.27 4.73
CA PHE A 117 -4.09 8.12 3.97
C PHE A 117 -3.83 8.61 2.55
N THR A 118 -4.05 7.77 1.54
CA THR A 118 -3.64 8.08 0.17
C THR A 118 -4.79 7.92 -0.81
N LEU A 119 -4.97 8.93 -1.65
CA LEU A 119 -5.79 8.90 -2.86
C LEU A 119 -4.89 8.69 -4.06
N VAL A 120 -5.21 7.71 -4.89
CA VAL A 120 -4.47 7.41 -6.11
C VAL A 120 -5.42 7.51 -7.31
N PHE A 121 -4.97 8.10 -8.41
CA PHE A 121 -5.70 8.21 -9.67
C PHE A 121 -4.85 7.64 -10.80
N LEU A 122 -5.20 6.46 -11.29
CA LEU A 122 -4.45 5.74 -12.32
C LEU A 122 -5.31 5.49 -13.56
N PRO A 123 -5.21 6.28 -14.60
CA PRO A 123 -5.55 5.83 -15.94
C PRO A 123 -4.86 4.51 -16.26
N ARG A 124 -5.63 3.51 -16.69
CA ARG A 124 -5.17 2.19 -17.11
C ARG A 124 -5.40 1.99 -18.58
N TYR A 125 -4.39 1.52 -19.28
CA TYR A 125 -4.49 1.09 -20.66
C TYR A 125 -4.35 -0.43 -20.76
N LYS A 126 -5.36 -1.09 -21.29
CA LYS A 126 -5.43 -2.52 -21.47
C LYS A 126 -4.62 -2.93 -22.70
N LEU A 127 -3.50 -3.59 -22.46
CA LEU A 127 -2.62 -4.12 -23.53
C LEU A 127 -3.19 -5.42 -24.13
N THR A 128 -3.70 -6.27 -23.25
CA THR A 128 -4.41 -7.52 -23.59
C THR A 128 -5.62 -7.67 -22.67
N ASN A 129 -6.38 -8.76 -22.78
CA ASN A 129 -7.48 -9.00 -21.84
C ASN A 129 -7.03 -9.14 -20.39
N GLN A 130 -5.76 -9.42 -20.14
CA GLN A 130 -5.20 -9.65 -18.81
C GLN A 130 -4.14 -8.65 -18.40
N LEU A 131 -3.32 -8.18 -19.35
CA LEU A 131 -2.23 -7.23 -19.09
C LEU A 131 -2.71 -5.79 -19.27
N TYR A 132 -2.33 -4.94 -18.34
CA TYR A 132 -2.54 -3.49 -18.42
C TYR A 132 -1.32 -2.71 -17.97
N PHE A 133 -1.17 -1.55 -18.55
CA PHE A 133 -0.27 -0.49 -18.11
C PHE A 133 -1.08 0.56 -17.34
N GLU A 134 -0.49 1.15 -16.32
CA GLU A 134 -1.12 2.21 -15.55
C GLU A 134 -0.10 3.31 -15.23
N ALA A 135 -0.54 4.56 -15.27
CA ALA A 135 0.26 5.70 -14.87
C ALA A 135 -0.65 6.82 -14.38
N GLY A 136 -0.23 7.52 -13.32
CA GLY A 136 -1.06 8.60 -12.79
C GLY A 136 -0.43 9.26 -11.58
N LEU A 137 -1.28 9.90 -10.79
CA LEU A 137 -0.89 10.73 -9.66
C LEU A 137 -1.46 10.19 -8.35
N TYR A 138 -0.79 10.52 -7.25
CA TYR A 138 -1.32 10.31 -5.91
C TYR A 138 -1.20 11.56 -5.06
N GLY A 139 -2.09 11.67 -4.09
CA GLY A 139 -2.03 12.64 -3.00
C GLY A 139 -2.24 11.93 -1.67
N SER A 140 -1.44 12.26 -0.68
CA SER A 140 -1.41 11.58 0.61
C SER A 140 -1.47 12.57 1.77
N TYR A 141 -2.15 12.17 2.84
CA TYR A 141 -2.18 12.89 4.10
C TYR A 141 -1.52 12.07 5.20
N LEU A 142 -0.54 12.65 5.89
CA LEU A 142 0.26 11.99 6.92
C LEU A 142 -0.57 11.75 8.18
N LEU A 143 -0.79 10.49 8.51
CA LEU A 143 -1.48 10.07 9.74
C LEU A 143 -0.50 9.97 10.91
N THR A 144 0.58 9.21 10.74
CA THR A 144 1.64 9.02 11.73
C THR A 144 3.01 8.99 11.07
N ALA A 145 4.02 9.45 11.76
CA ALA A 145 5.41 9.29 11.38
C ALA A 145 6.27 9.15 12.63
N ASP A 146 7.15 8.17 12.61
CA ASP A 146 8.02 7.82 13.71
C ASP A 146 9.45 7.55 13.20
N ASP A 147 10.44 8.06 13.94
CA ASP A 147 11.83 7.70 13.76
C ASP A 147 12.20 6.64 14.79
N TYR A 148 12.92 5.65 14.35
CA TYR A 148 13.41 4.55 15.16
C TYR A 148 14.94 4.55 15.16
N PHE A 149 15.50 4.25 16.32
CA PHE A 149 16.93 4.13 16.53
C PHE A 149 17.21 2.83 17.26
N LEU A 150 18.04 1.99 16.68
CA LEU A 150 18.58 0.81 17.32
C LEU A 150 19.93 1.18 17.91
N ILE A 151 20.06 1.05 19.24
CA ILE A 151 21.24 1.39 20.00
C ILE A 151 21.75 0.12 20.67
N LYS A 152 23.05 -0.09 20.64
CA LYS A 152 23.72 -1.17 21.38
C LYS A 152 24.63 -0.54 22.43
N PRO A 153 24.15 -0.35 23.67
CA PRO A 153 25.00 0.09 24.78
C PRO A 153 26.08 -0.95 25.08
N GLU A 154 27.15 -0.58 25.78
CA GLU A 154 28.21 -1.50 26.22
C GLU A 154 27.70 -2.70 27.02
N SER A 155 26.48 -2.64 27.55
CA SER A 155 25.79 -3.71 28.28
C SER A 155 25.01 -4.62 27.35
N ASP A 156 25.55 -5.23 26.38
CA ASP A 156 25.06 -6.36 25.52
C ASP A 156 23.52 -6.47 25.24
N SER A 157 22.73 -5.46 25.62
CA SER A 157 21.28 -5.38 25.40
C SER A 157 20.97 -4.37 24.31
N GLU A 158 20.31 -4.81 23.25
CA GLU A 158 19.83 -3.90 22.21
C GLU A 158 18.63 -3.08 22.74
N LEU A 159 18.69 -1.76 22.57
CA LEU A 159 17.63 -0.82 22.94
C LEU A 159 17.06 -0.17 21.67
N GLN A 160 15.75 -0.19 21.54
CA GLN A 160 15.05 0.49 20.46
C GLN A 160 14.37 1.76 21.01
N TYR A 161 14.75 2.91 20.47
CA TYR A 161 14.08 4.18 20.73
C TYR A 161 13.14 4.52 19.59
N LYS A 162 11.97 5.04 19.97
CA LYS A 162 10.96 5.53 19.03
C LYS A 162 10.66 7.00 19.35
N ILE A 163 10.75 7.85 18.33
CA ILE A 163 10.50 9.28 18.45
C ILE A 163 9.47 9.69 17.41
N GLN A 164 8.46 10.44 17.85
CA GLN A 164 7.44 10.94 16.93
C GLN A 164 8.04 11.97 15.95
N ALA A 165 8.08 11.64 14.68
CA ALA A 165 8.62 12.48 13.62
C ALA A 165 7.60 13.43 12.98
N LYS A 166 6.30 13.14 13.10
CA LYS A 166 5.21 13.90 12.46
C LYS A 166 5.28 15.42 12.67
N PRO A 167 5.64 15.98 13.87
CA PRO A 167 5.72 17.43 14.05
C PRO A 167 6.77 18.12 13.19
N ARG A 168 7.74 17.37 12.63
CA ARG A 168 8.83 17.87 11.78
C ARG A 168 8.55 17.67 10.29
N MET A 169 7.45 17.02 9.95
CA MET A 169 7.14 16.62 8.59
C MET A 169 5.96 17.40 8.01
N HIS A 170 5.95 17.54 6.70
CA HIS A 170 4.77 18.04 5.98
C HIS A 170 3.63 17.03 6.10
N ASN A 171 2.42 17.54 6.36
CA ASN A 171 1.23 16.70 6.45
C ASN A 171 0.76 16.16 5.10
N TRP A 172 1.22 16.74 4.00
CA TRP A 172 0.81 16.37 2.65
C TRP A 172 2.01 15.87 1.86
N ASP A 173 1.78 14.79 1.12
CA ASP A 173 2.69 14.29 0.08
C ASP A 173 1.91 14.11 -1.21
N ALA A 174 2.58 14.28 -2.33
CA ALA A 174 2.02 14.06 -3.65
C ALA A 174 3.12 13.58 -4.59
N GLY A 175 2.73 12.80 -5.60
CA GLY A 175 3.70 12.27 -6.55
C GLY A 175 3.02 11.59 -7.74
N ALA A 176 3.84 10.92 -8.53
CA ALA A 176 3.41 10.11 -9.64
C ALA A 176 3.68 8.62 -9.37
N GLN A 177 2.86 7.79 -10.00
CA GLN A 177 3.04 6.34 -10.04
C GLN A 177 2.96 5.84 -11.48
N VAL A 178 3.74 4.82 -11.77
CA VAL A 178 3.72 4.09 -13.04
C VAL A 178 3.81 2.60 -12.74
N GLY A 179 3.07 1.77 -13.48
CA GLY A 179 3.08 0.34 -13.21
C GLY A 179 2.53 -0.51 -14.33
N LEU A 180 2.68 -1.80 -14.11
CA LEU A 180 2.13 -2.86 -14.93
C LEU A 180 1.31 -3.78 -14.02
N GLY A 181 0.23 -4.31 -14.56
CA GLY A 181 -0.58 -5.26 -13.83
C GLY A 181 -1.14 -6.36 -14.70
N TYR A 182 -1.51 -7.43 -14.02
CA TYR A 182 -2.10 -8.61 -14.59
C TYR A 182 -3.43 -8.93 -13.90
N LYS A 183 -4.48 -9.11 -14.67
CA LYS A 183 -5.81 -9.47 -14.19
C LYS A 183 -6.08 -10.94 -14.49
N PHE A 184 -6.29 -11.73 -13.43
CA PHE A 184 -6.57 -13.17 -13.52
C PHE A 184 -7.98 -13.45 -14.06
N GLY A 185 -8.35 -14.72 -14.22
CA GLY A 185 -9.71 -15.11 -14.60
C GLY A 185 -10.14 -14.57 -15.96
N LYS A 186 -9.25 -14.60 -16.97
CA LYS A 186 -9.50 -14.04 -18.31
C LYS A 186 -9.85 -12.55 -18.31
N GLY A 187 -9.41 -11.82 -17.26
CA GLY A 187 -9.65 -10.38 -17.12
C GLY A 187 -10.85 -10.01 -16.24
N GLU A 188 -11.42 -10.95 -15.50
CA GLU A 188 -12.57 -10.72 -14.59
C GLU A 188 -12.26 -10.99 -13.12
N GLY A 189 -11.10 -11.57 -12.82
CA GLY A 189 -10.69 -11.95 -11.46
C GLY A 189 -9.86 -10.91 -10.73
N MET A 190 -9.15 -11.40 -9.72
CA MET A 190 -8.18 -10.61 -8.97
C MET A 190 -7.16 -9.97 -9.90
N ASN A 191 -6.63 -8.83 -9.50
CA ASN A 191 -5.54 -8.19 -10.21
C ASN A 191 -4.28 -8.13 -9.33
N LEU A 192 -3.13 -8.31 -9.96
CA LEU A 192 -1.82 -8.12 -9.36
C LEU A 192 -1.14 -6.97 -10.10
N SER A 193 -0.62 -6.00 -9.39
CA SER A 193 0.14 -4.89 -9.98
C SER A 193 1.48 -4.69 -9.30
N LEU A 194 2.46 -4.30 -10.12
CA LEU A 194 3.76 -3.83 -9.69
C LEU A 194 3.89 -2.37 -10.13
N ARG A 195 4.14 -1.47 -9.18
CA ARG A 195 4.23 -0.04 -9.41
C ARG A 195 5.52 0.54 -8.87
N TYR A 196 5.98 1.59 -9.49
CA TYR A 196 6.98 2.50 -8.97
C TYR A 196 6.32 3.84 -8.67
N SER A 197 6.62 4.43 -7.52
CA SER A 197 6.19 5.77 -7.12
C SER A 197 7.37 6.71 -6.94
N HIS A 198 7.16 7.98 -7.27
CA HIS A 198 8.10 9.07 -7.02
C HIS A 198 7.36 10.29 -6.46
N GLY A 199 7.73 10.67 -5.22
CA GLY A 199 7.17 11.84 -4.55
C GLY A 199 7.77 13.14 -5.07
N PHE A 200 6.96 14.18 -5.08
CA PHE A 200 7.36 15.53 -5.50
C PHE A 200 7.58 16.46 -4.32
N VAL A 201 6.92 16.17 -3.19
CA VAL A 201 6.92 17.02 -1.99
C VAL A 201 8.10 16.65 -1.11
N ASN A 202 8.77 17.67 -0.56
CA ASN A 202 9.73 17.48 0.52
C ASN A 202 8.97 17.02 1.77
N THR A 203 9.39 15.94 2.39
CA THR A 203 8.72 15.41 3.60
C THR A 203 9.05 16.24 4.84
N LEU A 204 10.19 16.95 4.86
CA LEU A 204 10.64 17.77 5.99
C LEU A 204 10.13 19.21 5.92
N LEU A 205 9.71 19.74 7.07
CA LEU A 205 9.38 21.15 7.25
C LEU A 205 10.62 22.06 7.27
N ASN A 206 11.74 21.54 7.81
CA ASN A 206 12.98 22.30 7.87
C ASN A 206 13.59 22.44 6.47
N LYS A 207 13.73 23.69 6.02
CA LYS A 207 14.27 24.03 4.70
C LYS A 207 15.79 24.09 4.65
N ASP A 208 16.44 24.09 5.81
CA ASP A 208 17.90 24.10 5.92
C ASP A 208 18.50 22.71 5.69
N LEU A 209 17.66 21.68 5.74
CA LEU A 209 18.05 20.31 5.41
C LEU A 209 17.81 20.02 3.93
N ASP A 210 18.61 19.10 3.39
CA ASP A 210 18.39 18.62 2.03
C ASP A 210 16.98 18.04 1.86
N PRO A 211 16.30 18.37 0.75
CA PRO A 211 14.92 17.93 0.55
C PRO A 211 14.85 16.41 0.39
N GLU A 212 14.06 15.77 1.22
CA GLU A 212 13.78 14.33 1.13
C GLU A 212 12.40 14.07 0.53
N LYS A 213 12.30 13.07 -0.34
CA LYS A 213 11.06 12.69 -1.01
C LYS A 213 10.88 11.19 -0.97
N ASN A 214 9.64 10.75 -0.82
CA ASN A 214 9.28 9.34 -0.87
C ASN A 214 9.46 8.78 -2.28
N ARG A 215 10.02 7.59 -2.38
CA ARG A 215 10.05 6.79 -3.63
C ARG A 215 10.03 5.31 -3.29
N GLY A 216 9.53 4.48 -4.20
CA GLY A 216 9.57 3.04 -3.95
C GLY A 216 8.75 2.22 -4.92
N PHE A 217 8.76 0.93 -4.66
CA PHE A 217 8.02 -0.07 -5.38
C PHE A 217 6.84 -0.56 -4.53
N HIS A 218 5.74 -0.86 -5.19
CA HIS A 218 4.52 -1.35 -4.57
C HIS A 218 4.05 -2.59 -5.31
N VAL A 219 3.80 -3.67 -4.58
CA VAL A 219 3.14 -4.87 -5.08
C VAL A 219 1.75 -4.90 -4.48
N GLN A 220 0.72 -4.91 -5.32
CA GLN A 220 -0.66 -4.84 -4.87
C GLN A 220 -1.49 -5.96 -5.48
N VAL A 221 -2.37 -6.52 -4.65
CA VAL A 221 -3.42 -7.46 -5.04
C VAL A 221 -4.76 -6.76 -4.88
N GLY A 222 -5.46 -6.60 -5.98
CA GLY A 222 -6.84 -6.12 -5.99
C GLY A 222 -7.81 -7.29 -6.04
N ILE A 223 -8.72 -7.34 -5.09
CA ILE A 223 -9.74 -8.38 -4.95
C ILE A 223 -11.09 -7.75 -5.26
N PRO A 224 -11.69 -8.02 -6.45
CA PRO A 224 -13.02 -7.52 -6.79
C PRO A 224 -14.06 -8.08 -5.82
N ILE A 225 -15.01 -7.24 -5.40
CA ILE A 225 -16.11 -7.63 -4.52
C ILE A 225 -17.39 -7.66 -5.34
N GLY A 226 -18.12 -8.77 -5.30
CA GLY A 226 -19.44 -8.89 -5.99
C GLY A 226 -19.37 -9.20 -7.48
N VAL A 227 -18.18 -9.39 -8.06
CA VAL A 227 -17.99 -9.88 -9.43
C VAL A 227 -18.21 -11.38 -9.43
N GLY A 228 -19.18 -11.86 -10.21
CA GLY A 228 -19.45 -13.30 -10.36
C GLY A 228 -20.87 -13.74 -10.01
N LYS A 229 -21.69 -12.92 -9.35
CA LYS A 229 -23.09 -13.27 -9.06
C LYS A 229 -23.93 -13.42 -10.34
N ASP A 230 -23.69 -12.58 -11.35
CA ASP A 230 -24.39 -12.67 -12.64
C ASP A 230 -24.07 -13.97 -13.39
N ASN A 231 -22.86 -14.51 -13.22
CA ASN A 231 -22.49 -15.80 -13.82
C ASN A 231 -23.12 -16.97 -13.07
N VAL A 232 -23.19 -16.89 -11.75
CA VAL A 232 -23.85 -17.91 -10.92
C VAL A 232 -25.35 -17.90 -11.14
N GLN A 233 -26.01 -16.74 -11.23
CA GLN A 233 -27.42 -16.64 -11.57
C GLN A 233 -27.74 -17.19 -12.96
N LYS A 234 -26.93 -16.87 -13.97
CA LYS A 234 -27.08 -17.42 -15.31
C LYS A 234 -26.84 -18.93 -15.39
N GLU A 235 -25.94 -19.48 -14.55
CA GLU A 235 -25.78 -20.94 -14.45
C GLU A 235 -26.94 -21.60 -13.74
N VAL A 236 -27.47 -21.00 -12.66
CA VAL A 236 -28.66 -21.50 -11.96
C VAL A 236 -29.88 -21.48 -12.89
N GLU A 237 -30.13 -20.39 -13.61
CA GLU A 237 -31.21 -20.31 -14.60
C GLU A 237 -31.08 -21.31 -15.75
N LYS A 238 -29.83 -21.73 -16.10
CA LYS A 238 -29.62 -22.79 -17.11
C LYS A 238 -29.87 -24.20 -16.59
N ILE A 239 -29.78 -24.42 -15.29
CA ILE A 239 -30.03 -25.71 -14.64
C ILE A 239 -31.53 -25.90 -14.37
N GLU A 240 -32.26 -24.78 -14.17
CA GLU A 240 -33.70 -24.79 -13.94
C GLU A 240 -34.56 -24.83 -15.21
N ARG A 241 -33.95 -24.76 -16.38
CA ARG A 241 -34.59 -24.94 -17.72
C ARG A 241 -34.25 -26.30 -18.31
#